data_888e0216a145d70f5e72f72b51cc319f
#
_entry.id   888e0216a145d70f5e72f72b51cc319f
#
_cell.length_a   1.000
_cell.length_b   1.000
_cell.length_c   1.000
_cell.angle_alpha   90.00
_cell.angle_beta   90.00
_cell.angle_gamma   90.00
#
_symmetry.space_group_name_H-M   'P 1'
#
loop_
_entity.id
_entity.type
_entity.pdbx_description
1 polymer ?
#
loop_
_entity_poly.entity_id
_entity_poly.type
_entity_poly.pdbx_seq_one_letter_code
_entity_poly.pdbx_strand_id
1 'polypeptide(L)'
;LRSLSHGLAAILLLVAIPSAVTAQTRAFVGARIIPIDGDPINNGALVVVDGAIEAVGARDDISIPEGAEVVELESDSVIMPGIVDTHSHVGDVSGGDRSGPIQPEARAMDSVNVLSSGMKRALSGGITSVNIMPGSGHLISGQTVYLKLREGNAITDLAYRFEDGGIAGGMKMANGTNPMRQPPFPGTRAKSAALVRAEYIKAQEYAEKVASAEAGEAPPRDLGLEALAEVLSGKRMVHFHSHRHDDLMTAMRLKEEFDFRMVLHHTSEAWRVADEIAAADVPVSLILIDSPGGKLEAKNMLARSAPALERAGADVALHTDDWVTDSRYFLRMAGMAIRAGLSREAALEALTIRGAEMLDIADQVGTLTPGKDADFVILSGDPFSVYTRVLETWVEGERRFDLDDEDDRLVAEGGFNALSDDDGNGHIHGHGGTE
;
A
#
# COMPACT_ATOMS: atom_id res chain seq x y z
N LEU A 1 -16.09 73.32 39.67
CA LEU A 1 -14.80 73.04 39.06
C LEU A 1 -14.49 71.55 39.18
N ARG A 2 -14.78 70.74 38.14
CA ARG A 2 -14.38 69.36 38.02
C ARG A 2 -13.53 69.25 36.75
N SER A 3 -12.26 68.93 36.90
CA SER A 3 -11.32 68.67 35.81
C SER A 3 -11.56 67.26 35.24
N LEU A 4 -11.79 67.16 33.93
CA LEU A 4 -11.80 65.92 33.16
C LEU A 4 -10.37 65.67 32.63
N SER A 5 -9.74 64.63 33.13
CA SER A 5 -8.49 64.08 32.56
C SER A 5 -8.80 63.13 31.49
N HIS A 6 -8.39 63.42 30.25
CA HIS A 6 -8.47 62.55 29.12
C HIS A 6 -7.22 61.64 29.10
N GLY A 7 -7.41 60.38 29.38
CA GLY A 7 -6.38 59.36 29.19
C GLY A 7 -6.34 58.89 27.71
N LEU A 8 -5.23 59.15 27.04
CA LEU A 8 -4.93 58.56 25.70
C LEU A 8 -4.53 57.09 25.90
N ALA A 9 -5.36 56.15 25.42
CA ALA A 9 -4.98 54.77 25.32
C ALA A 9 -4.24 54.53 23.96
N ALA A 10 -2.96 54.27 24.05
CA ALA A 10 -2.17 53.86 22.88
C ALA A 10 -2.47 52.39 22.54
N ILE A 11 -3.14 52.15 21.44
CA ILE A 11 -3.34 50.79 20.88
C ILE A 11 -2.05 50.43 20.17
N LEU A 12 -1.26 49.49 20.75
CA LEU A 12 -0.16 48.82 20.07
C LEU A 12 -0.75 47.82 19.07
N LEU A 13 -0.67 48.13 17.77
CA LEU A 13 -0.93 47.18 16.71
C LEU A 13 0.27 46.22 16.67
N LEU A 14 0.11 44.97 17.17
CA LEU A 14 1.04 43.90 16.89
C LEU A 14 0.83 43.50 15.43
N VAL A 15 1.74 43.91 14.55
CA VAL A 15 1.84 43.38 13.21
C VAL A 15 2.48 41.98 13.35
N ALA A 16 1.65 40.95 13.26
CA ALA A 16 2.16 39.59 13.07
C ALA A 16 2.87 39.53 11.70
N ILE A 17 4.19 39.54 11.74
CA ILE A 17 5.00 39.23 10.55
C ILE A 17 4.78 37.73 10.30
N PRO A 18 4.22 37.30 9.15
CA PRO A 18 4.16 35.88 8.84
C PRO A 18 5.62 35.39 8.83
N SER A 19 5.96 34.44 9.69
CA SER A 19 7.20 33.69 9.58
C SER A 19 7.15 33.05 8.21
N ALA A 20 8.03 33.48 7.30
CA ALA A 20 8.27 32.76 6.08
C ALA A 20 8.72 31.36 6.50
N VAL A 21 7.92 30.35 6.23
CA VAL A 21 8.37 28.96 6.26
C VAL A 21 9.47 28.90 5.21
N THR A 22 10.72 28.86 5.65
CA THR A 22 11.84 28.67 4.73
C THR A 22 11.67 27.26 4.17
N ALA A 23 11.63 27.16 2.84
CA ALA A 23 11.61 25.90 2.14
C ALA A 23 12.71 25.00 2.72
N GLN A 24 12.32 23.80 3.18
CA GLN A 24 13.28 22.86 3.74
C GLN A 24 13.96 22.14 2.59
N THR A 25 15.21 22.54 2.29
CA THR A 25 16.00 21.95 1.24
C THR A 25 17.04 21.02 1.84
N ARG A 26 17.05 19.76 1.40
CA ARG A 26 18.04 18.74 1.79
C ARG A 26 18.69 18.14 0.55
N ALA A 27 19.97 17.79 0.65
CA ALA A 27 20.71 17.08 -0.39
C ALA A 27 21.41 15.86 0.22
N PHE A 28 21.01 14.67 -0.20
CA PHE A 28 21.63 13.40 0.18
C PHE A 28 22.68 13.04 -0.86
N VAL A 29 23.93 12.86 -0.45
CA VAL A 29 25.05 12.71 -1.39
C VAL A 29 26.00 11.58 -0.97
N GLY A 30 26.69 10.98 -1.95
CA GLY A 30 27.72 9.97 -1.73
C GLY A 30 27.25 8.54 -1.88
N ALA A 31 25.99 8.25 -1.66
CA ALA A 31 25.42 6.90 -1.79
C ALA A 31 25.26 6.46 -3.26
N ARG A 32 25.05 5.17 -3.46
CA ARG A 32 24.51 4.65 -4.71
C ARG A 32 23.01 4.90 -4.76
N ILE A 33 22.49 5.49 -5.85
CA ILE A 33 21.06 5.73 -6.03
C ILE A 33 20.49 4.74 -7.05
N ILE A 34 19.37 4.10 -6.72
CA ILE A 34 18.59 3.23 -7.61
C ILE A 34 17.26 3.95 -7.88
N PRO A 35 17.14 4.73 -8.96
CA PRO A 35 15.96 5.58 -9.18
C PRO A 35 14.72 4.81 -9.65
N ILE A 36 14.87 3.58 -10.12
CA ILE A 36 13.91 2.72 -10.80
C ILE A 36 13.65 3.20 -12.23
N ASP A 37 13.38 4.48 -12.42
CA ASP A 37 13.29 5.09 -13.75
C ASP A 37 14.69 5.54 -14.22
N GLY A 38 15.41 4.60 -14.83
CA GLY A 38 16.78 4.79 -15.31
C GLY A 38 17.82 3.91 -14.62
N ASP A 39 19.07 4.03 -15.06
CA ASP A 39 20.20 3.24 -14.57
C ASP A 39 20.61 3.62 -13.13
N PRO A 40 21.12 2.69 -12.32
CA PRO A 40 21.67 3.01 -11.00
C PRO A 40 22.86 3.97 -11.09
N ILE A 41 22.88 4.95 -10.20
CA ILE A 41 23.84 6.06 -10.14
C ILE A 41 24.81 5.82 -8.98
N ASN A 42 26.11 5.68 -9.27
CA ASN A 42 27.14 5.60 -8.23
C ASN A 42 27.54 7.01 -7.80
N ASN A 43 27.85 7.21 -6.52
CA ASN A 43 28.17 8.50 -5.94
C ASN A 43 27.13 9.56 -6.38
N GLY A 44 25.86 9.25 -6.04
CA GLY A 44 24.72 10.06 -6.46
C GLY A 44 24.45 11.25 -5.54
N ALA A 45 23.59 12.14 -6.02
CA ALA A 45 22.96 13.19 -5.25
C ALA A 45 21.44 13.15 -5.48
N LEU A 46 20.68 13.22 -4.37
CA LEU A 46 19.23 13.40 -4.35
C LEU A 46 18.94 14.71 -3.63
N VAL A 47 18.32 15.66 -4.34
CA VAL A 47 17.92 16.95 -3.79
C VAL A 47 16.42 16.96 -3.55
N VAL A 48 16.03 17.31 -2.33
CA VAL A 48 14.64 17.38 -1.87
C VAL A 48 14.33 18.81 -1.48
N VAL A 49 13.21 19.34 -1.97
CA VAL A 49 12.71 20.69 -1.66
C VAL A 49 11.23 20.58 -1.31
N ASP A 50 10.86 21.05 -0.13
CA ASP A 50 9.46 21.05 0.36
C ASP A 50 8.74 19.70 0.19
N GLY A 51 9.44 18.62 0.50
CA GLY A 51 8.88 17.26 0.46
C GLY A 51 8.82 16.61 -0.92
N ALA A 52 9.25 17.29 -1.97
CA ALA A 52 9.32 16.77 -3.33
C ALA A 52 10.76 16.56 -3.80
N ILE A 53 10.95 15.63 -4.73
CA ILE A 53 12.24 15.42 -5.41
C ILE A 53 12.44 16.55 -6.42
N GLU A 54 13.48 17.36 -6.22
CA GLU A 54 13.87 18.44 -7.14
C GLU A 54 14.84 17.92 -8.20
N ALA A 55 15.83 17.13 -7.79
CA ALA A 55 16.84 16.60 -8.70
C ALA A 55 17.43 15.28 -8.18
N VAL A 56 17.81 14.40 -9.12
CA VAL A 56 18.55 13.17 -8.87
C VAL A 56 19.55 12.93 -9.99
N GLY A 57 20.78 12.54 -9.65
CA GLY A 57 21.81 12.31 -10.65
C GLY A 57 23.17 12.00 -10.02
N ALA A 58 24.24 11.97 -10.85
CA ALA A 58 25.59 11.89 -10.33
C ALA A 58 25.94 13.16 -9.55
N ARG A 59 26.65 13.01 -8.44
CA ARG A 59 26.97 14.14 -7.54
C ARG A 59 27.58 15.34 -8.26
N ASP A 60 28.47 15.08 -9.23
CA ASP A 60 29.16 16.11 -9.96
C ASP A 60 28.29 16.84 -11.01
N ASP A 61 27.14 16.24 -11.36
CA ASP A 61 26.19 16.76 -12.34
C ASP A 61 25.02 17.52 -11.70
N ILE A 62 24.82 17.38 -10.38
CA ILE A 62 23.71 17.99 -9.64
C ILE A 62 24.17 19.25 -8.93
N SER A 63 23.48 20.36 -9.20
CA SER A 63 23.67 21.62 -8.46
C SER A 63 22.90 21.56 -7.13
N ILE A 64 23.63 21.54 -6.03
CA ILE A 64 23.03 21.60 -4.69
C ILE A 64 22.71 23.07 -4.40
N PRO A 65 21.44 23.41 -4.05
CA PRO A 65 21.05 24.78 -3.73
C PRO A 65 21.85 25.35 -2.55
N GLU A 66 22.15 26.66 -2.61
CA GLU A 66 22.81 27.35 -1.50
C GLU A 66 21.91 27.33 -0.26
N GLY A 67 22.49 26.95 0.88
CA GLY A 67 21.77 26.84 2.15
C GLY A 67 21.03 25.50 2.36
N ALA A 68 21.14 24.55 1.42
CA ALA A 68 20.65 23.21 1.61
C ALA A 68 21.37 22.50 2.77
N GLU A 69 20.64 21.74 3.56
CA GLU A 69 21.21 20.79 4.50
C GLU A 69 21.81 19.62 3.71
N VAL A 70 23.13 19.45 3.77
CA VAL A 70 23.83 18.37 3.05
C VAL A 70 24.05 17.19 3.98
N VAL A 71 23.48 16.04 3.62
CA VAL A 71 23.61 14.76 4.33
C VAL A 71 24.60 13.90 3.52
N GLU A 72 25.84 13.78 4.03
CA GLU A 72 26.86 12.90 3.44
C GLU A 72 26.59 11.46 3.89
N LEU A 73 26.42 10.54 2.94
CA LEU A 73 26.17 9.14 3.19
C LEU A 73 27.42 8.29 2.90
N GLU A 74 27.54 7.15 3.57
CA GLU A 74 28.61 6.19 3.30
C GLU A 74 28.49 5.67 1.86
N SER A 75 29.64 5.39 1.24
CA SER A 75 29.71 5.02 -0.19
C SER A 75 29.08 3.66 -0.53
N ASP A 76 28.85 2.81 0.46
CA ASP A 76 28.16 1.52 0.34
C ASP A 76 26.66 1.62 0.65
N SER A 77 26.22 2.77 1.14
CA SER A 77 24.78 3.04 1.31
C SER A 77 24.06 3.09 -0.04
N VAL A 78 22.78 2.71 -0.02
CA VAL A 78 21.91 2.74 -1.20
C VAL A 78 20.67 3.55 -0.89
N ILE A 79 20.33 4.48 -1.79
CA ILE A 79 19.03 5.17 -1.81
C ILE A 79 18.17 4.54 -2.90
N MET A 80 16.93 4.18 -2.58
CA MET A 80 15.90 3.76 -3.53
C MET A 80 14.54 4.34 -3.13
N PRO A 81 13.53 4.35 -4.03
CA PRO A 81 12.18 4.78 -3.66
C PRO A 81 11.66 4.02 -2.46
N GLY A 82 10.80 4.66 -1.69
CA GLY A 82 10.04 4.02 -0.62
C GLY A 82 9.25 2.82 -1.16
N ILE A 83 9.13 1.80 -0.35
CA ILE A 83 8.48 0.54 -0.71
C ILE A 83 6.95 0.73 -0.67
N VAL A 84 6.25 0.13 -1.65
CA VAL A 84 4.80 0.15 -1.75
C VAL A 84 4.26 -1.25 -1.44
N ASP A 85 3.56 -1.38 -0.32
CA ASP A 85 2.90 -2.64 0.07
C ASP A 85 1.44 -2.64 -0.40
N THR A 86 1.15 -3.41 -1.43
CA THR A 86 -0.17 -3.44 -2.06
C THR A 86 -1.22 -4.22 -1.28
N HIS A 87 -0.86 -4.88 -0.17
CA HIS A 87 -1.78 -5.67 0.64
C HIS A 87 -1.24 -5.84 2.07
N SER A 88 -1.85 -5.16 3.00
CA SER A 88 -1.48 -5.23 4.41
C SER A 88 -2.70 -5.18 5.33
N HIS A 89 -2.51 -5.63 6.57
CA HIS A 89 -3.48 -5.54 7.65
C HIS A 89 -2.94 -4.74 8.85
N VAL A 90 -1.85 -3.98 8.67
CA VAL A 90 -1.35 -3.08 9.72
C VAL A 90 -2.43 -2.06 10.11
N GLY A 91 -2.32 -1.48 11.31
CA GLY A 91 -3.35 -0.56 11.79
C GLY A 91 -4.52 -1.23 12.49
N ASP A 92 -4.33 -2.46 13.00
CA ASP A 92 -5.29 -3.22 13.81
C ASP A 92 -6.62 -3.51 13.10
N VAL A 93 -6.61 -3.53 11.76
CA VAL A 93 -7.81 -3.82 10.95
C VAL A 93 -8.26 -5.25 11.13
N SER A 94 -9.49 -5.44 11.57
CA SER A 94 -10.08 -6.77 11.74
C SER A 94 -10.29 -7.49 10.40
N GLY A 95 -10.42 -8.83 10.46
CA GLY A 95 -10.65 -9.68 9.29
C GLY A 95 -11.98 -9.50 8.58
N GLY A 96 -12.79 -8.55 9.01
CA GLY A 96 -14.13 -8.26 8.49
C GLY A 96 -15.25 -8.86 9.34
N ASP A 97 -16.45 -8.33 9.18
CA ASP A 97 -17.64 -8.72 9.94
C ASP A 97 -18.20 -10.05 9.44
N ARG A 98 -18.67 -10.90 10.37
CA ARG A 98 -19.15 -12.26 10.06
C ARG A 98 -20.65 -12.33 9.75
N SER A 99 -21.36 -11.20 9.65
CA SER A 99 -22.82 -11.15 9.43
C SER A 99 -23.24 -11.62 8.05
N GLY A 100 -22.38 -11.48 7.04
CA GLY A 100 -22.70 -11.90 5.67
C GLY A 100 -21.48 -12.07 4.76
N PRO A 101 -21.63 -12.77 3.63
CA PRO A 101 -20.52 -13.02 2.70
C PRO A 101 -20.21 -11.85 1.76
N ILE A 102 -21.08 -10.82 1.71
CA ILE A 102 -21.00 -9.67 0.79
C ILE A 102 -21.27 -8.41 1.58
N GLN A 103 -20.29 -7.51 1.67
CA GLN A 103 -20.31 -6.31 2.51
C GLN A 103 -19.54 -5.16 1.82
N PRO A 104 -19.91 -4.75 0.61
CA PRO A 104 -19.19 -3.69 -0.12
C PRO A 104 -19.28 -2.32 0.58
N GLU A 105 -20.27 -2.10 1.46
CA GLU A 105 -20.47 -0.88 2.25
C GLU A 105 -19.44 -0.70 3.36
N ALA A 106 -18.83 -1.79 3.85
CA ALA A 106 -17.85 -1.72 4.93
C ALA A 106 -16.56 -1.05 4.42
N ARG A 107 -15.99 -0.15 5.23
CA ARG A 107 -14.78 0.60 4.86
C ARG A 107 -13.66 0.34 5.87
N ALA A 108 -12.51 -0.12 5.42
CA ALA A 108 -11.35 -0.31 6.28
C ALA A 108 -10.98 0.96 7.04
N MET A 109 -11.12 2.13 6.42
CA MET A 109 -10.80 3.42 7.03
C MET A 109 -11.55 3.71 8.34
N ASP A 110 -12.70 3.10 8.56
CA ASP A 110 -13.50 3.31 9.76
C ASP A 110 -12.97 2.48 10.96
N SER A 111 -11.98 1.60 10.74
CA SER A 111 -11.40 0.73 11.78
C SER A 111 -9.89 0.81 11.91
N VAL A 112 -9.19 1.56 11.03
CA VAL A 112 -7.72 1.70 11.09
C VAL A 112 -7.32 2.54 12.30
N ASN A 113 -6.40 1.99 13.11
CA ASN A 113 -5.66 2.73 14.12
C ASN A 113 -4.32 3.22 13.52
N VAL A 114 -4.24 4.50 13.16
CA VAL A 114 -3.03 5.09 12.55
C VAL A 114 -1.84 5.18 13.52
N LEU A 115 -2.09 5.07 14.83
CA LEU A 115 -1.06 5.09 15.88
C LEU A 115 -0.59 3.69 16.28
N SER A 116 -1.07 2.63 15.63
CA SER A 116 -0.66 1.27 15.98
C SER A 116 0.84 1.04 15.71
N SER A 117 1.45 0.17 16.50
CA SER A 117 2.85 -0.24 16.34
C SER A 117 3.14 -0.87 14.96
N GLY A 118 2.11 -1.42 14.30
CA GLY A 118 2.19 -1.93 12.93
C GLY A 118 2.62 -0.88 11.90
N MET A 119 2.20 0.39 12.08
CA MET A 119 2.62 1.49 11.20
C MET A 119 4.12 1.77 11.31
N LYS A 120 4.65 1.83 12.54
CA LYS A 120 6.09 1.99 12.79
C LYS A 120 6.89 0.80 12.27
N ARG A 121 6.36 -0.42 12.45
CA ARG A 121 6.98 -1.64 11.94
C ARG A 121 7.06 -1.64 10.41
N ALA A 122 6.04 -1.16 9.71
CA ALA A 122 6.07 -1.00 8.26
C ALA A 122 7.15 0.01 7.82
N LEU A 123 7.24 1.17 8.49
CA LEU A 123 8.30 2.16 8.25
C LEU A 123 9.70 1.58 8.48
N SER A 124 9.90 0.77 9.54
CA SER A 124 11.19 0.12 9.80
C SER A 124 11.59 -0.94 8.75
N GLY A 125 10.63 -1.39 7.95
CA GLY A 125 10.83 -2.23 6.77
C GLY A 125 11.04 -1.45 5.47
N GLY A 126 11.00 -0.12 5.53
CA GLY A 126 11.15 0.75 4.36
C GLY A 126 9.85 1.04 3.60
N ILE A 127 8.70 0.63 4.14
CA ILE A 127 7.39 0.85 3.51
C ILE A 127 6.94 2.29 3.76
N THR A 128 6.66 3.03 2.68
CA THR A 128 6.17 4.41 2.72
C THR A 128 4.71 4.53 2.32
N SER A 129 4.22 3.59 1.52
CA SER A 129 2.83 3.53 1.06
C SER A 129 2.26 2.13 1.26
N VAL A 130 1.01 2.05 1.72
CA VAL A 130 0.38 0.78 2.04
C VAL A 130 -1.11 0.77 1.66
N ASN A 131 -1.57 -0.36 1.11
CA ASN A 131 -2.98 -0.64 0.93
C ASN A 131 -3.49 -1.48 2.11
N ILE A 132 -4.21 -0.85 3.01
CA ILE A 132 -4.82 -1.53 4.16
C ILE A 132 -6.20 -2.02 3.76
N MET A 133 -6.46 -3.29 4.03
CA MET A 133 -7.69 -3.94 3.60
C MET A 133 -8.28 -4.89 4.64
N PRO A 134 -9.59 -5.13 4.60
CA PRO A 134 -10.20 -6.17 5.42
C PRO A 134 -9.73 -7.56 4.98
N GLY A 135 -9.85 -8.54 5.87
CA GLY A 135 -9.45 -9.92 5.60
C GLY A 135 -10.24 -10.57 4.46
N SER A 136 -9.69 -11.65 3.89
CA SER A 136 -10.24 -12.35 2.72
C SER A 136 -11.34 -13.40 3.05
N GLY A 137 -11.94 -13.31 4.22
CA GLY A 137 -12.99 -14.25 4.67
C GLY A 137 -14.37 -14.05 4.02
N HIS A 138 -14.54 -13.17 3.05
CA HIS A 138 -15.80 -12.79 2.42
C HIS A 138 -15.65 -12.77 0.91
N LEU A 139 -16.75 -12.94 0.17
CA LEU A 139 -16.75 -12.79 -1.30
C LEU A 139 -16.45 -11.35 -1.71
N ILE A 140 -17.05 -10.40 -0.99
CA ILE A 140 -16.77 -8.97 -1.06
C ILE A 140 -16.63 -8.50 0.39
N SER A 141 -15.40 -8.19 0.80
CA SER A 141 -15.07 -7.88 2.19
C SER A 141 -15.25 -6.41 2.54
N GLY A 142 -15.34 -5.54 1.54
CA GLY A 142 -15.47 -4.09 1.71
C GLY A 142 -14.34 -3.29 1.06
N GLN A 143 -14.41 -1.98 1.27
CA GLN A 143 -13.50 -1.00 0.70
C GLN A 143 -12.17 -0.99 1.45
N THR A 144 -11.07 -0.98 0.70
CA THR A 144 -9.72 -0.79 1.24
C THR A 144 -9.41 0.70 1.38
N VAL A 145 -8.27 1.04 1.97
CA VAL A 145 -7.77 2.41 2.05
C VAL A 145 -6.28 2.45 1.73
N TYR A 146 -5.87 3.39 0.88
CA TYR A 146 -4.47 3.61 0.55
C TYR A 146 -3.91 4.69 1.47
N LEU A 147 -2.84 4.37 2.18
CA LEU A 147 -2.20 5.28 3.12
C LEU A 147 -0.75 5.55 2.74
N LYS A 148 -0.35 6.79 2.87
CA LYS A 148 1.04 7.23 2.93
C LYS A 148 1.44 7.32 4.42
N LEU A 149 2.54 6.69 4.81
CA LEU A 149 2.97 6.60 6.21
C LEU A 149 3.68 7.87 6.68
N ARG A 150 3.03 9.01 6.40
CA ARG A 150 3.45 10.34 6.87
C ARG A 150 3.04 10.58 8.32
N GLU A 151 3.41 11.71 8.88
CA GLU A 151 2.93 12.14 10.18
C GLU A 151 1.44 12.47 10.15
N GLY A 152 0.73 12.05 11.21
CA GLY A 152 -0.70 12.35 11.38
C GLY A 152 -1.31 11.54 12.49
N ASN A 153 -2.41 12.08 13.05
CA ASN A 153 -3.15 11.45 14.15
C ASN A 153 -4.54 10.95 13.71
N ALA A 154 -4.92 11.25 12.48
CA ALA A 154 -6.20 10.84 11.92
C ALA A 154 -5.99 10.13 10.58
N ILE A 155 -6.88 9.19 10.24
CA ILE A 155 -6.82 8.46 8.98
C ILE A 155 -6.80 9.39 7.75
N THR A 156 -7.49 10.52 7.85
CA THR A 156 -7.57 11.54 6.79
C THR A 156 -6.26 12.27 6.54
N ASP A 157 -5.33 12.25 7.52
CA ASP A 157 -4.00 12.85 7.38
C ASP A 157 -3.09 11.95 6.54
N LEU A 158 -3.26 10.63 6.64
CA LEU A 158 -2.45 9.64 5.95
C LEU A 158 -3.02 9.21 4.60
N ALA A 159 -4.35 9.31 4.41
CA ALA A 159 -5.02 8.73 3.26
C ALA A 159 -4.67 9.43 1.93
N TYR A 160 -4.37 8.65 0.92
CA TYR A 160 -4.40 9.10 -0.47
C TYR A 160 -5.82 9.50 -0.88
N ARG A 161 -5.92 10.36 -1.89
CA ARG A 161 -7.20 10.86 -2.39
C ARG A 161 -7.36 10.61 -3.87
N PHE A 162 -8.59 10.33 -4.28
CA PHE A 162 -8.97 10.39 -5.68
C PHE A 162 -8.98 11.84 -6.18
N GLU A 163 -9.00 12.04 -7.49
CA GLU A 163 -9.07 13.38 -8.12
C GLU A 163 -10.28 14.20 -7.66
N ASP A 164 -11.40 13.55 -7.33
CA ASP A 164 -12.60 14.21 -6.80
C ASP A 164 -12.50 14.59 -5.30
N GLY A 165 -11.35 14.35 -4.68
CA GLY A 165 -11.07 14.61 -3.27
C GLY A 165 -11.54 13.52 -2.29
N GLY A 166 -12.23 12.49 -2.77
CA GLY A 166 -12.63 11.33 -1.97
C GLY A 166 -11.41 10.53 -1.47
N ILE A 167 -11.56 9.77 -0.38
CA ILE A 167 -10.52 8.88 0.12
C ILE A 167 -10.27 7.74 -0.87
N ALA A 168 -9.02 7.58 -1.30
CA ALA A 168 -8.62 6.55 -2.24
C ALA A 168 -8.55 5.16 -1.58
N GLY A 169 -8.91 4.16 -2.35
CA GLY A 169 -8.91 2.75 -1.94
C GLY A 169 -9.65 1.90 -2.96
N GLY A 170 -9.42 0.61 -2.90
CA GLY A 170 -10.07 -0.37 -3.78
C GLY A 170 -11.25 -1.08 -3.12
N MET A 171 -11.64 -2.20 -3.74
CA MET A 171 -12.65 -3.13 -3.23
C MET A 171 -12.00 -4.49 -2.99
N LYS A 172 -11.98 -4.96 -1.74
CA LYS A 172 -11.48 -6.30 -1.40
C LYS A 172 -12.49 -7.36 -1.76
N MET A 173 -12.03 -8.32 -2.57
CA MET A 173 -12.80 -9.52 -2.91
C MET A 173 -11.98 -10.78 -2.66
N ALA A 174 -12.65 -11.93 -2.54
CA ALA A 174 -11.99 -13.22 -2.40
C ALA A 174 -12.81 -14.36 -2.99
N ASN A 175 -12.11 -15.40 -3.41
CA ASN A 175 -12.68 -16.71 -3.71
C ASN A 175 -11.88 -17.83 -3.04
N GLY A 176 -12.01 -19.06 -3.51
CA GLY A 176 -11.36 -20.22 -2.91
C GLY A 176 -12.03 -20.64 -1.61
N THR A 177 -11.22 -21.15 -0.66
CA THR A 177 -11.73 -21.71 0.58
C THR A 177 -12.00 -20.67 1.66
N ASN A 178 -11.37 -19.49 1.60
CA ASN A 178 -11.51 -18.45 2.61
C ASN A 178 -12.96 -18.01 2.84
N PRO A 179 -13.78 -17.69 1.81
CA PRO A 179 -15.17 -17.27 1.99
C PRO A 179 -16.15 -18.46 2.12
N MET A 180 -15.70 -19.72 2.02
CA MET A 180 -16.57 -20.89 2.09
C MET A 180 -16.69 -21.43 3.53
N ARG A 181 -17.91 -21.44 4.05
CA ARG A 181 -18.24 -21.97 5.39
C ARG A 181 -19.74 -22.22 5.53
N GLN A 182 -20.21 -22.43 6.75
CA GLN A 182 -21.64 -22.62 7.02
C GLN A 182 -22.48 -21.39 6.64
N PRO A 183 -23.76 -21.59 6.27
CA PRO A 183 -24.66 -20.46 5.97
C PRO A 183 -24.60 -19.37 7.06
N PRO A 184 -24.69 -18.08 6.65
CA PRO A 184 -25.11 -17.56 5.34
C PRO A 184 -24.04 -17.56 4.26
N PHE A 185 -22.84 -18.05 4.53
CA PHE A 185 -21.73 -18.10 3.57
C PHE A 185 -21.92 -19.23 2.54
N PRO A 186 -21.29 -19.14 1.35
CA PRO A 186 -21.38 -20.21 0.36
C PRO A 186 -20.60 -21.46 0.79
N GLY A 187 -21.13 -22.64 0.47
CA GLY A 187 -20.45 -23.91 0.67
C GLY A 187 -19.67 -24.44 -0.52
N THR A 188 -19.74 -23.77 -1.70
CA THR A 188 -19.06 -24.21 -2.93
C THR A 188 -18.56 -23.02 -3.73
N ARG A 189 -17.47 -23.23 -4.52
CA ARG A 189 -16.91 -22.24 -5.45
C ARG A 189 -17.95 -21.74 -6.48
N ALA A 190 -18.80 -22.66 -6.98
CA ALA A 190 -19.86 -22.29 -7.92
C ALA A 190 -20.88 -21.34 -7.31
N LYS A 191 -21.28 -21.59 -6.05
CA LYS A 191 -22.18 -20.70 -5.32
C LYS A 191 -21.52 -19.36 -5.02
N SER A 192 -20.22 -19.34 -4.68
CA SER A 192 -19.45 -18.14 -4.49
C SER A 192 -19.51 -17.21 -5.71
N ALA A 193 -19.19 -17.73 -6.90
CA ALA A 193 -19.26 -16.96 -8.13
C ALA A 193 -20.69 -16.48 -8.47
N ALA A 194 -21.71 -17.32 -8.23
CA ALA A 194 -23.10 -16.96 -8.46
C ALA A 194 -23.57 -15.82 -7.55
N LEU A 195 -23.13 -15.78 -6.29
CA LEU A 195 -23.49 -14.68 -5.38
C LEU A 195 -22.82 -13.36 -5.80
N VAL A 196 -21.54 -13.40 -6.20
CA VAL A 196 -20.83 -12.23 -6.72
C VAL A 196 -21.53 -11.68 -7.95
N ARG A 197 -21.87 -12.54 -8.93
CA ARG A 197 -22.63 -12.12 -10.13
C ARG A 197 -23.95 -11.44 -9.80
N ALA A 198 -24.72 -12.05 -8.90
CA ALA A 198 -26.01 -11.49 -8.50
C ALA A 198 -25.87 -10.10 -7.89
N GLU A 199 -24.79 -9.85 -7.15
CA GLU A 199 -24.57 -8.53 -6.54
C GLU A 199 -24.11 -7.49 -7.56
N TYR A 200 -23.20 -7.83 -8.48
CA TYR A 200 -22.78 -6.93 -9.54
C TYR A 200 -23.92 -6.60 -10.52
N ILE A 201 -24.81 -7.55 -10.84
CA ILE A 201 -26.03 -7.29 -11.64
C ILE A 201 -26.91 -6.23 -10.95
N LYS A 202 -27.14 -6.36 -9.63
CA LYS A 202 -27.90 -5.35 -8.86
C LYS A 202 -27.21 -3.99 -8.90
N ALA A 203 -25.87 -3.96 -8.80
CA ALA A 203 -25.12 -2.71 -8.87
C ALA A 203 -25.23 -2.05 -10.25
N GLN A 204 -25.20 -2.82 -11.35
CA GLN A 204 -25.45 -2.30 -12.70
C GLN A 204 -26.86 -1.69 -12.81
N GLU A 205 -27.90 -2.44 -12.38
CA GLU A 205 -29.29 -1.95 -12.40
C GLU A 205 -29.46 -0.69 -11.53
N TYR A 206 -28.78 -0.62 -10.39
CA TYR A 206 -28.80 0.54 -9.50
C TYR A 206 -28.15 1.75 -10.18
N ALA A 207 -26.95 1.57 -10.74
CA ALA A 207 -26.22 2.63 -11.43
C ALA A 207 -27.03 3.20 -12.61
N GLU A 208 -27.67 2.32 -13.41
CA GLU A 208 -28.55 2.72 -14.51
C GLU A 208 -29.76 3.55 -14.03
N LYS A 209 -30.41 3.14 -12.93
CA LYS A 209 -31.52 3.88 -12.33
C LYS A 209 -31.07 5.24 -11.81
N VAL A 210 -29.90 5.32 -11.16
CA VAL A 210 -29.36 6.60 -10.70
C VAL A 210 -29.04 7.53 -11.87
N ALA A 211 -28.39 7.01 -12.92
CA ALA A 211 -27.99 7.79 -14.09
C ALA A 211 -29.17 8.29 -14.93
N SER A 212 -30.27 7.53 -14.97
CA SER A 212 -31.48 7.87 -15.74
C SER A 212 -32.57 8.63 -14.98
N ALA A 213 -32.37 8.83 -13.66
CA ALA A 213 -33.37 9.47 -12.80
C ALA A 213 -33.54 10.97 -13.12
N GLU A 214 -34.77 11.44 -13.21
CA GLU A 214 -35.07 12.88 -13.23
C GLU A 214 -34.84 13.49 -11.83
N ALA A 215 -34.76 14.81 -11.78
CA ALA A 215 -34.50 15.51 -10.50
C ALA A 215 -35.59 15.18 -9.46
N GLY A 216 -35.19 14.53 -8.38
CA GLY A 216 -36.05 14.09 -7.27
C GLY A 216 -36.64 12.68 -7.41
N GLU A 217 -36.34 11.95 -8.48
CA GLU A 217 -36.83 10.58 -8.72
C GLU A 217 -35.73 9.51 -8.55
N ALA A 218 -34.52 9.87 -8.09
CA ALA A 218 -33.45 8.93 -7.85
C ALA A 218 -33.88 7.86 -6.84
N PRO A 219 -33.42 6.60 -7.00
CA PRO A 219 -33.69 5.53 -6.04
C PRO A 219 -33.13 5.89 -4.66
N PRO A 220 -33.67 5.31 -3.58
CA PRO A 220 -33.05 5.43 -2.27
C PRO A 220 -31.57 5.01 -2.31
N ARG A 221 -30.72 5.70 -1.54
CA ARG A 221 -29.32 5.37 -1.46
C ARG A 221 -29.10 3.96 -0.89
N ASP A 222 -28.20 3.23 -1.53
CA ASP A 222 -27.71 1.94 -1.09
C ASP A 222 -26.17 1.98 -1.08
N LEU A 223 -25.56 2.02 0.11
CA LEU A 223 -24.12 2.21 0.26
C LEU A 223 -23.32 1.07 -0.37
N GLY A 224 -23.86 -0.15 -0.36
CA GLY A 224 -23.21 -1.30 -0.96
C GLY A 224 -23.22 -1.22 -2.49
N LEU A 225 -24.38 -0.90 -3.08
CA LEU A 225 -24.51 -0.77 -4.53
C LEU A 225 -23.77 0.47 -5.07
N GLU A 226 -23.73 1.57 -4.29
CA GLU A 226 -22.90 2.75 -4.61
C GLU A 226 -21.42 2.38 -4.68
N ALA A 227 -20.90 1.63 -3.69
CA ALA A 227 -19.49 1.19 -3.66
C ALA A 227 -19.16 0.26 -4.85
N LEU A 228 -20.07 -0.64 -5.23
CA LEU A 228 -19.90 -1.49 -6.41
C LEU A 228 -20.04 -0.71 -7.72
N ALA A 229 -20.88 0.33 -7.77
CA ALA A 229 -20.95 1.22 -8.92
C ALA A 229 -19.63 1.99 -9.14
N GLU A 230 -18.91 2.38 -8.07
CA GLU A 230 -17.56 2.93 -8.19
C GLU A 230 -16.54 1.90 -8.76
N VAL A 231 -16.71 0.61 -8.47
CA VAL A 231 -15.92 -0.47 -9.10
C VAL A 231 -16.25 -0.58 -10.59
N LEU A 232 -17.54 -0.64 -10.94
CA LEU A 232 -18.01 -0.77 -12.33
C LEU A 232 -17.65 0.44 -13.20
N SER A 233 -17.53 1.64 -12.59
CA SER A 233 -17.08 2.85 -13.30
C SER A 233 -15.55 2.91 -13.49
N GLY A 234 -14.80 1.95 -12.94
CA GLY A 234 -13.33 1.94 -12.96
C GLY A 234 -12.67 2.83 -11.93
N LYS A 235 -13.44 3.55 -11.09
CA LYS A 235 -12.89 4.43 -10.04
C LYS A 235 -12.14 3.63 -8.97
N ARG A 236 -12.68 2.47 -8.56
CA ARG A 236 -12.03 1.60 -7.57
C ARG A 236 -11.45 0.34 -8.21
N MET A 237 -10.20 0.06 -7.92
CA MET A 237 -9.54 -1.19 -8.25
C MET A 237 -10.09 -2.34 -7.39
N VAL A 238 -10.36 -3.50 -7.99
CA VAL A 238 -10.65 -4.72 -7.23
C VAL A 238 -9.35 -5.38 -6.80
N HIS A 239 -9.15 -5.58 -5.51
CA HIS A 239 -8.07 -6.37 -4.91
C HIS A 239 -8.57 -7.78 -4.62
N PHE A 240 -8.29 -8.71 -5.52
CA PHE A 240 -8.92 -10.03 -5.53
C PHE A 240 -7.98 -11.12 -4.97
N HIS A 241 -8.28 -11.59 -3.75
CA HIS A 241 -7.60 -12.74 -3.14
C HIS A 241 -7.95 -14.04 -3.89
N SER A 242 -6.96 -14.75 -4.39
CA SER A 242 -7.13 -16.05 -5.05
C SER A 242 -5.83 -16.85 -5.03
N HIS A 243 -5.91 -18.18 -4.91
CA HIS A 243 -4.72 -19.04 -4.82
C HIS A 243 -4.60 -20.03 -5.98
N ARG A 244 -5.63 -20.83 -6.21
CA ARG A 244 -5.61 -21.95 -7.18
C ARG A 244 -5.83 -21.44 -8.60
N HIS A 245 -5.24 -22.10 -9.56
CA HIS A 245 -5.38 -21.73 -10.98
C HIS A 245 -6.84 -21.68 -11.45
N ASP A 246 -7.71 -22.61 -11.03
CA ASP A 246 -9.13 -22.62 -11.38
C ASP A 246 -9.93 -21.48 -10.73
N ASP A 247 -9.54 -21.08 -9.51
CA ASP A 247 -10.09 -19.90 -8.82
C ASP A 247 -9.61 -18.60 -9.48
N LEU A 248 -8.33 -18.53 -9.90
CA LEU A 248 -7.78 -17.40 -10.66
C LEU A 248 -8.54 -17.20 -11.98
N MET A 249 -8.75 -18.30 -12.75
CA MET A 249 -9.55 -18.25 -13.98
C MET A 249 -11.00 -17.84 -13.73
N THR A 250 -11.56 -18.15 -12.56
CA THR A 250 -12.90 -17.69 -12.19
C THR A 250 -12.92 -16.18 -11.91
N ALA A 251 -11.92 -15.64 -11.22
CA ALA A 251 -11.79 -14.20 -11.00
C ALA A 251 -11.65 -13.45 -12.32
N MET A 252 -10.83 -13.96 -13.25
CA MET A 252 -10.65 -13.37 -14.57
C MET A 252 -11.95 -13.38 -15.41
N ARG A 253 -12.74 -14.47 -15.37
CA ARG A 253 -14.06 -14.48 -16.01
C ARG A 253 -15.03 -13.47 -15.42
N LEU A 254 -14.99 -13.24 -14.10
CA LEU A 254 -15.81 -12.19 -13.46
C LEU A 254 -15.36 -10.80 -13.90
N LYS A 255 -14.03 -10.56 -14.00
CA LYS A 255 -13.50 -9.32 -14.57
C LYS A 255 -14.00 -9.08 -16.00
N GLU A 256 -13.90 -10.09 -16.85
CA GLU A 256 -14.38 -10.02 -18.25
C GLU A 256 -15.90 -9.78 -18.34
N GLU A 257 -16.70 -10.44 -17.48
CA GLU A 257 -18.16 -10.33 -17.46
C GLU A 257 -18.66 -8.94 -17.03
N PHE A 258 -17.96 -8.29 -16.08
CA PHE A 258 -18.38 -7.01 -15.48
C PHE A 258 -17.47 -5.82 -15.83
N ASP A 259 -16.40 -6.05 -16.57
CA ASP A 259 -15.44 -5.06 -17.04
C ASP A 259 -14.83 -4.17 -15.94
N PHE A 260 -14.57 -4.75 -14.75
CA PHE A 260 -13.91 -4.01 -13.69
C PHE A 260 -12.37 -4.16 -13.75
N ARG A 261 -11.65 -3.16 -13.25
CA ARG A 261 -10.21 -3.18 -13.06
C ARG A 261 -9.86 -4.09 -11.87
N MET A 262 -8.81 -4.90 -11.99
CA MET A 262 -8.48 -5.89 -10.96
C MET A 262 -6.98 -6.12 -10.82
N VAL A 263 -6.54 -6.28 -9.57
CA VAL A 263 -5.25 -6.85 -9.17
C VAL A 263 -5.52 -8.21 -8.53
N LEU A 264 -4.84 -9.25 -8.99
CA LEU A 264 -4.87 -10.57 -8.37
C LEU A 264 -3.84 -10.65 -7.24
N HIS A 265 -4.28 -11.07 -6.04
CA HIS A 265 -3.43 -11.18 -4.85
C HIS A 265 -3.12 -12.63 -4.48
N HIS A 266 -1.92 -12.86 -3.92
CA HIS A 266 -1.35 -14.14 -3.46
C HIS A 266 -1.02 -15.11 -4.59
N THR A 267 -1.98 -15.48 -5.42
CA THR A 267 -1.85 -16.24 -6.67
C THR A 267 -0.89 -17.44 -6.61
N SER A 268 -1.03 -18.31 -5.60
CA SER A 268 -0.11 -19.43 -5.34
C SER A 268 0.19 -20.31 -6.54
N GLU A 269 -0.76 -20.45 -7.48
CA GLU A 269 -0.64 -21.25 -8.70
C GLU A 269 -0.57 -20.41 -9.98
N ALA A 270 -0.23 -19.12 -9.91
CA ALA A 270 -0.13 -18.27 -11.11
C ALA A 270 0.83 -18.84 -12.17
N TRP A 271 1.88 -19.54 -11.75
CA TRP A 271 2.81 -20.21 -12.67
C TRP A 271 2.15 -21.23 -13.62
N ARG A 272 0.90 -21.63 -13.39
CA ARG A 272 0.14 -22.55 -14.24
C ARG A 272 -0.66 -21.84 -15.33
N VAL A 273 -0.98 -20.56 -15.13
CA VAL A 273 -1.87 -19.75 -15.95
C VAL A 273 -1.26 -18.35 -16.20
N ALA A 274 0.08 -18.30 -16.24
CA ALA A 274 0.79 -17.03 -16.39
C ALA A 274 0.50 -16.36 -17.75
N ASP A 275 0.42 -17.18 -18.82
CA ASP A 275 0.13 -16.69 -20.17
C ASP A 275 -1.30 -16.12 -20.26
N GLU A 276 -2.27 -16.77 -19.62
CA GLU A 276 -3.66 -16.31 -19.57
C GLU A 276 -3.80 -15.00 -18.75
N ILE A 277 -3.06 -14.88 -17.64
CA ILE A 277 -3.02 -13.67 -16.82
C ILE A 277 -2.45 -12.52 -17.63
N ALA A 278 -1.30 -12.72 -18.28
CA ALA A 278 -0.66 -11.71 -19.12
C ALA A 278 -1.54 -11.31 -20.31
N ALA A 279 -2.16 -12.28 -21.00
CA ALA A 279 -3.06 -12.01 -22.11
C ALA A 279 -4.31 -11.21 -21.73
N ALA A 280 -4.74 -11.29 -20.46
CA ALA A 280 -5.88 -10.54 -19.93
C ALA A 280 -5.47 -9.16 -19.35
N ASP A 281 -4.19 -8.81 -19.41
CA ASP A 281 -3.63 -7.56 -18.85
C ASP A 281 -4.04 -7.37 -17.38
N VAL A 282 -3.87 -8.42 -16.59
CA VAL A 282 -4.21 -8.42 -15.16
C VAL A 282 -2.93 -8.39 -14.34
N PRO A 283 -2.65 -7.30 -13.62
CA PRO A 283 -1.50 -7.22 -12.73
C PRO A 283 -1.65 -8.17 -11.53
N VAL A 284 -0.51 -8.64 -11.04
CA VAL A 284 -0.44 -9.64 -9.97
C VAL A 284 0.42 -9.14 -8.81
N SER A 285 -0.14 -9.15 -7.62
CA SER A 285 0.60 -8.92 -6.39
C SER A 285 0.83 -10.25 -5.67
N LEU A 286 2.11 -10.64 -5.54
CA LEU A 286 2.52 -11.93 -4.99
C LEU A 286 2.89 -11.82 -3.52
N ILE A 287 2.62 -12.88 -2.77
CA ILE A 287 3.27 -13.15 -1.48
C ILE A 287 4.18 -14.36 -1.61
N LEU A 288 5.40 -14.25 -1.11
CA LEU A 288 6.37 -15.34 -1.03
C LEU A 288 6.76 -15.54 0.42
N ILE A 289 6.34 -16.64 1.01
CA ILE A 289 6.62 -16.96 2.41
C ILE A 289 7.64 -18.10 2.50
N ASP A 290 8.50 -18.03 3.49
CA ASP A 290 9.52 -19.03 3.78
C ASP A 290 9.13 -19.99 4.93
N SER A 291 7.85 -20.01 5.28
CA SER A 291 7.27 -20.91 6.27
C SER A 291 6.53 -22.07 5.60
N PRO A 292 6.21 -23.15 6.33
CA PRO A 292 5.47 -24.30 5.77
C PRO A 292 4.10 -23.97 5.18
N GLY A 293 3.62 -22.75 5.35
CA GLY A 293 2.28 -22.32 4.94
C GLY A 293 1.20 -22.81 5.89
N GLY A 294 -0.03 -22.35 5.72
CA GLY A 294 -1.13 -22.59 6.64
C GLY A 294 -2.31 -23.34 6.05
N LYS A 295 -2.63 -23.17 4.76
CA LYS A 295 -3.85 -23.73 4.19
C LYS A 295 -3.59 -24.58 2.94
N LEU A 296 -4.40 -25.61 2.75
CA LEU A 296 -4.22 -26.59 1.70
C LEU A 296 -4.29 -25.99 0.29
N GLU A 297 -5.11 -24.97 0.06
CA GLU A 297 -5.20 -24.31 -1.26
C GLU A 297 -3.92 -23.53 -1.63
N ALA A 298 -3.11 -23.14 -0.66
CA ALA A 298 -1.83 -22.48 -0.86
C ALA A 298 -0.63 -23.45 -0.95
N LYS A 299 -0.85 -24.77 -0.91
CA LYS A 299 0.22 -25.80 -0.92
C LYS A 299 1.18 -25.69 -2.11
N ASN A 300 0.74 -25.11 -3.22
CA ASN A 300 1.53 -24.90 -4.42
C ASN A 300 2.05 -23.46 -4.55
N MET A 301 2.09 -22.70 -3.45
CA MET A 301 2.76 -21.40 -3.38
C MET A 301 4.25 -21.61 -3.60
N LEU A 302 4.71 -21.24 -4.76
CA LEU A 302 6.09 -21.44 -5.18
C LEU A 302 6.66 -20.12 -5.69
N ALA A 303 7.87 -19.79 -5.26
CA ALA A 303 8.56 -18.58 -5.68
C ALA A 303 8.72 -18.49 -7.23
N ARG A 304 8.64 -19.62 -7.94
CA ARG A 304 8.64 -19.68 -9.42
C ARG A 304 7.46 -18.98 -10.09
N SER A 305 6.39 -18.61 -9.35
CA SER A 305 5.30 -17.80 -9.90
C SER A 305 5.81 -16.45 -10.39
N ALA A 306 6.72 -15.80 -9.65
CA ALA A 306 7.28 -14.50 -10.03
C ALA A 306 8.00 -14.56 -11.41
N PRO A 307 9.03 -15.42 -11.63
CA PRO A 307 9.68 -15.48 -12.93
C PRO A 307 8.79 -16.09 -14.04
N ALA A 308 7.74 -16.82 -13.71
CA ALA A 308 6.79 -17.30 -14.72
C ALA A 308 5.93 -16.16 -15.26
N LEU A 309 5.43 -15.29 -14.39
CA LEU A 309 4.66 -14.11 -14.74
C LEU A 309 5.52 -13.10 -15.52
N GLU A 310 6.74 -12.83 -15.07
CA GLU A 310 7.68 -11.95 -15.79
C GLU A 310 7.91 -12.43 -17.22
N ARG A 311 8.20 -13.73 -17.43
CA ARG A 311 8.39 -14.29 -18.78
C ARG A 311 7.15 -14.22 -19.65
N ALA A 312 5.97 -14.29 -19.06
CA ALA A 312 4.70 -14.11 -19.77
C ALA A 312 4.40 -12.65 -20.09
N GLY A 313 5.12 -11.70 -19.48
CA GLY A 313 4.91 -10.26 -19.65
C GLY A 313 3.82 -9.66 -18.76
N ALA A 314 3.46 -10.35 -17.67
CA ALA A 314 2.52 -9.81 -16.68
C ALA A 314 3.23 -8.88 -15.70
N ASP A 315 2.57 -7.80 -15.28
CA ASP A 315 3.05 -6.90 -14.23
C ASP A 315 2.99 -7.60 -12.86
N VAL A 316 4.12 -7.56 -12.15
CA VAL A 316 4.27 -8.21 -10.85
C VAL A 316 4.66 -7.19 -9.80
N ALA A 317 3.87 -7.11 -8.72
CA ALA A 317 4.25 -6.51 -7.45
C ALA A 317 4.38 -7.57 -6.36
N LEU A 318 4.94 -7.18 -5.23
CA LEU A 318 4.99 -7.98 -4.01
C LEU A 318 4.14 -7.34 -2.92
N HIS A 319 3.75 -8.14 -1.91
CA HIS A 319 3.05 -7.63 -0.72
C HIS A 319 3.36 -8.46 0.51
N THR A 320 3.14 -7.90 1.68
CA THR A 320 3.42 -8.59 2.95
C THR A 320 2.26 -9.43 3.44
N ASP A 321 1.01 -9.02 3.20
CA ASP A 321 -0.17 -9.57 3.91
C ASP A 321 0.10 -9.55 5.43
N ASP A 322 0.74 -8.43 5.92
CA ASP A 322 1.20 -8.35 7.31
C ASP A 322 -0.03 -8.61 8.19
N TRP A 323 0.08 -9.59 8.91
CA TRP A 323 1.12 -10.29 9.65
C TRP A 323 1.52 -11.68 9.09
N VAL A 324 1.15 -12.05 7.86
CA VAL A 324 1.63 -13.31 7.23
C VAL A 324 3.13 -13.24 6.97
N THR A 325 3.60 -12.13 6.39
CA THR A 325 4.99 -11.75 6.36
C THR A 325 5.15 -10.44 7.13
N ASP A 326 5.99 -10.43 8.15
CA ASP A 326 6.30 -9.22 8.90
C ASP A 326 6.89 -8.17 7.96
N SER A 327 6.34 -6.96 7.97
CA SER A 327 6.71 -5.84 7.11
C SER A 327 8.21 -5.54 7.13
N ARG A 328 8.91 -5.79 8.26
CA ARG A 328 10.38 -5.61 8.41
C ARG A 328 11.19 -6.50 7.46
N TYR A 329 10.60 -7.56 6.93
CA TYR A 329 11.27 -8.54 6.07
C TYR A 329 10.83 -8.47 4.60
N PHE A 330 10.20 -7.38 4.20
CA PHE A 330 9.66 -7.26 2.84
C PHE A 330 10.77 -7.35 1.77
N LEU A 331 11.92 -6.68 1.96
CA LEU A 331 13.08 -6.79 1.05
C LEU A 331 13.54 -8.23 0.86
N ARG A 332 13.50 -9.07 1.92
CA ARG A 332 13.87 -10.49 1.84
C ARG A 332 12.98 -11.26 0.87
N MET A 333 11.70 -10.92 0.78
CA MET A 333 10.76 -11.56 -0.15
C MET A 333 11.19 -11.35 -1.61
N ALA A 334 11.64 -10.15 -1.97
CA ALA A 334 12.18 -9.88 -3.31
C ALA A 334 13.46 -10.69 -3.58
N GLY A 335 14.35 -10.81 -2.58
CA GLY A 335 15.52 -11.69 -2.66
C GLY A 335 15.15 -13.17 -2.91
N MET A 336 14.05 -13.65 -2.32
CA MET A 336 13.54 -14.99 -2.59
C MET A 336 13.02 -15.15 -4.02
N ALA A 337 12.35 -14.12 -4.55
CA ALA A 337 11.88 -14.09 -5.94
C ALA A 337 13.06 -14.14 -6.93
N ILE A 338 14.12 -13.37 -6.69
CA ILE A 338 15.36 -13.39 -7.49
C ILE A 338 16.02 -14.77 -7.45
N ARG A 339 16.12 -15.39 -6.28
CA ARG A 339 16.66 -16.76 -6.16
C ARG A 339 15.85 -17.77 -6.97
N ALA A 340 14.56 -17.52 -7.17
CA ALA A 340 13.69 -18.37 -7.99
C ALA A 340 13.77 -18.05 -9.50
N GLY A 341 14.47 -16.97 -9.89
CA GLY A 341 14.72 -16.60 -11.28
C GLY A 341 14.03 -15.33 -11.78
N LEU A 342 13.43 -14.53 -10.89
CA LEU A 342 12.98 -13.16 -11.22
C LEU A 342 14.20 -12.28 -11.52
N SER A 343 14.14 -11.40 -12.52
CA SER A 343 15.19 -10.43 -12.76
C SER A 343 15.35 -9.43 -11.58
N ARG A 344 16.52 -8.84 -11.44
CA ARG A 344 16.74 -7.83 -10.37
C ARG A 344 15.93 -6.58 -10.61
N GLU A 345 15.81 -6.18 -11.86
CA GLU A 345 15.05 -5.04 -12.32
C GLU A 345 13.56 -5.23 -11.95
N ALA A 346 12.97 -6.37 -12.36
CA ALA A 346 11.59 -6.68 -12.02
C ALA A 346 11.36 -6.80 -10.50
N ALA A 347 12.36 -7.27 -9.73
CA ALA A 347 12.26 -7.34 -8.27
C ALA A 347 12.29 -5.95 -7.61
N LEU A 348 13.07 -5.01 -8.14
CA LEU A 348 13.07 -3.61 -7.69
C LEU A 348 11.73 -2.93 -8.04
N GLU A 349 11.27 -3.08 -9.28
CA GLU A 349 9.97 -2.57 -9.73
C GLU A 349 8.83 -3.15 -8.89
N ALA A 350 8.88 -4.44 -8.56
CA ALA A 350 7.84 -5.14 -7.78
C ALA A 350 7.71 -4.63 -6.33
N LEU A 351 8.78 -4.06 -5.77
CA LEU A 351 8.77 -3.43 -4.45
C LEU A 351 8.29 -1.96 -4.50
N THR A 352 8.27 -1.34 -5.67
CA THR A 352 8.13 0.12 -5.81
C THR A 352 7.06 0.49 -6.83
N ILE A 353 7.47 0.76 -8.08
CA ILE A 353 6.59 1.34 -9.11
C ILE A 353 5.41 0.43 -9.47
N ARG A 354 5.59 -0.90 -9.57
CA ARG A 354 4.47 -1.81 -9.89
C ARG A 354 3.39 -1.78 -8.81
N GLY A 355 3.80 -1.69 -7.54
CA GLY A 355 2.86 -1.47 -6.44
C GLY A 355 2.13 -0.14 -6.56
N ALA A 356 2.84 0.94 -6.89
CA ALA A 356 2.26 2.26 -7.06
C ALA A 356 1.25 2.32 -8.23
N GLU A 357 1.56 1.67 -9.36
CA GLU A 357 0.64 1.53 -10.50
C GLU A 357 -0.63 0.78 -10.13
N MET A 358 -0.53 -0.32 -9.35
CA MET A 358 -1.67 -1.10 -8.87
C MET A 358 -2.58 -0.35 -7.88
N LEU A 359 -2.07 0.72 -7.28
CA LEU A 359 -2.82 1.58 -6.35
C LEU A 359 -3.23 2.93 -6.98
N ASP A 360 -2.94 3.16 -8.26
CA ASP A 360 -3.18 4.44 -8.95
C ASP A 360 -2.49 5.65 -8.27
N ILE A 361 -1.26 5.44 -7.74
CA ILE A 361 -0.46 6.48 -7.08
C ILE A 361 0.93 6.65 -7.71
N ALA A 362 1.14 6.09 -8.91
CA ALA A 362 2.44 6.07 -9.58
C ALA A 362 2.91 7.46 -10.06
N ASP A 363 2.00 8.41 -10.18
CA ASP A 363 2.31 9.81 -10.45
C ASP A 363 2.98 10.51 -9.25
N GLN A 364 2.77 10.01 -8.02
CA GLN A 364 3.29 10.58 -6.78
C GLN A 364 4.53 9.85 -6.26
N VAL A 365 4.57 8.51 -6.36
CA VAL A 365 5.62 7.67 -5.72
C VAL A 365 6.10 6.54 -6.63
N GLY A 366 7.00 5.68 -6.12
CA GLY A 366 7.45 4.46 -6.78
C GLY A 366 8.71 4.61 -7.62
N THR A 367 9.14 5.84 -7.94
CA THR A 367 10.42 6.15 -8.60
C THR A 367 11.03 7.40 -7.98
N LEU A 368 12.38 7.58 -8.09
CA LEU A 368 13.04 8.83 -7.72
C LEU A 368 13.10 9.74 -8.93
N THR A 369 11.95 10.24 -9.35
CA THR A 369 11.84 11.14 -10.51
C THR A 369 11.53 12.56 -10.05
N PRO A 370 12.17 13.61 -10.56
CA PRO A 370 11.85 14.99 -10.21
C PRO A 370 10.36 15.30 -10.34
N GLY A 371 9.80 15.98 -9.33
CA GLY A 371 8.40 16.33 -9.21
C GLY A 371 7.54 15.32 -8.44
N LYS A 372 8.05 14.13 -8.14
CA LYS A 372 7.38 13.18 -7.23
C LYS A 372 7.68 13.49 -5.78
N ASP A 373 6.88 12.92 -4.90
CA ASP A 373 7.10 13.03 -3.46
C ASP A 373 8.44 12.38 -3.07
N ALA A 374 9.14 13.01 -2.14
CA ALA A 374 10.41 12.50 -1.64
C ALA A 374 10.20 11.36 -0.64
N ASP A 375 9.63 10.27 -1.15
CA ASP A 375 9.44 9.00 -0.45
C ASP A 375 10.58 8.05 -0.84
N PHE A 376 11.51 7.80 0.09
CA PHE A 376 12.69 6.97 -0.18
C PHE A 376 13.21 6.29 1.07
N VAL A 377 14.05 5.28 0.85
CA VAL A 377 14.76 4.56 1.91
C VAL A 377 16.25 4.67 1.71
N ILE A 378 16.97 4.75 2.82
CA ILE A 378 18.43 4.62 2.88
C ILE A 378 18.75 3.24 3.46
N LEU A 379 19.47 2.45 2.69
CA LEU A 379 19.84 1.08 3.03
C LEU A 379 21.36 1.00 3.29
N SER A 380 21.78 0.07 4.16
CA SER A 380 23.19 -0.19 4.46
C SER A 380 23.96 -0.93 3.36
N GLY A 381 23.32 -1.17 2.19
CA GLY A 381 23.93 -1.89 1.09
C GLY A 381 22.92 -2.39 0.07
N ASP A 382 23.28 -3.40 -0.71
CA ASP A 382 22.42 -3.99 -1.75
C ASP A 382 21.06 -4.43 -1.18
N PRO A 383 19.92 -3.95 -1.74
CA PRO A 383 18.57 -4.23 -1.20
C PRO A 383 18.22 -5.72 -1.08
N PHE A 384 18.90 -6.58 -1.84
CA PHE A 384 18.64 -8.03 -1.85
C PHE A 384 19.64 -8.85 -1.03
N SER A 385 20.58 -8.19 -0.36
CA SER A 385 21.49 -8.84 0.58
C SER A 385 20.78 -9.08 1.91
N VAL A 386 20.94 -10.29 2.47
CA VAL A 386 20.41 -10.62 3.81
C VAL A 386 21.09 -9.85 4.94
N TYR A 387 22.21 -9.19 4.67
CA TYR A 387 22.93 -8.35 5.63
C TYR A 387 22.48 -6.89 5.59
N THR A 388 21.72 -6.50 4.56
CA THR A 388 21.24 -5.13 4.38
C THR A 388 20.17 -4.80 5.40
N ARG A 389 20.27 -3.61 5.97
CA ARG A 389 19.31 -3.03 6.90
C ARG A 389 18.73 -1.75 6.31
N VAL A 390 17.48 -1.46 6.62
CA VAL A 390 16.92 -0.12 6.46
C VAL A 390 17.56 0.75 7.53
N LEU A 391 18.29 1.77 7.12
CA LEU A 391 18.90 2.76 8.01
C LEU A 391 17.91 3.87 8.31
N GLU A 392 17.28 4.42 7.26
CA GLU A 392 16.30 5.48 7.38
C GLU A 392 15.16 5.28 6.38
N THR A 393 13.95 5.70 6.77
CA THR A 393 12.78 5.79 5.88
C THR A 393 12.26 7.22 5.90
N TRP A 394 12.15 7.79 4.69
CA TRP A 394 11.72 9.16 4.45
C TRP A 394 10.40 9.19 3.71
N VAL A 395 9.48 10.05 4.15
CA VAL A 395 8.17 10.24 3.54
C VAL A 395 7.94 11.74 3.36
N GLU A 396 7.70 12.17 2.12
CA GLU A 396 7.56 13.59 1.77
C GLU A 396 8.73 14.44 2.30
N GLY A 397 9.97 13.89 2.18
CA GLY A 397 11.19 14.56 2.64
C GLY A 397 11.36 14.67 4.15
N GLU A 398 10.48 14.05 4.94
CA GLU A 398 10.58 13.98 6.39
C GLU A 398 10.99 12.59 6.85
N ARG A 399 11.98 12.50 7.77
CA ARG A 399 12.45 11.23 8.30
C ARG A 399 11.42 10.64 9.24
N ARG A 400 10.92 9.44 8.90
CA ARG A 400 9.86 8.74 9.63
C ARG A 400 10.38 7.54 10.42
N PHE A 401 11.58 7.06 10.09
CA PHE A 401 12.29 5.99 10.78
C PHE A 401 13.78 6.26 10.73
N ASP A 402 14.46 6.04 11.85
CA ASP A 402 15.90 6.19 12.01
C ASP A 402 16.43 5.03 12.85
N LEU A 403 17.25 4.17 12.26
CA LEU A 403 17.82 3.02 12.97
C LEU A 403 18.77 3.42 14.12
N ASP A 404 19.33 4.62 14.10
CA ASP A 404 20.18 5.14 15.16
C ASP A 404 19.36 5.68 16.35
N ASP A 405 18.08 5.97 16.18
CA ASP A 405 17.15 6.25 17.26
C ASP A 405 16.87 4.96 18.08
N GLU A 406 16.87 5.06 19.40
CA GLU A 406 16.74 3.89 20.28
C GLU A 406 15.36 3.25 20.21
N ASP A 407 14.31 4.05 20.14
CA ASP A 407 12.91 3.58 20.07
C ASP A 407 12.62 2.96 18.70
N ASP A 408 13.06 3.59 17.63
CA ASP A 408 12.90 3.07 16.26
C ASP A 408 13.70 1.77 16.07
N ARG A 409 14.93 1.70 16.62
CA ARG A 409 15.73 0.48 16.63
C ARG A 409 15.03 -0.65 17.38
N LEU A 410 14.39 -0.36 18.51
CA LEU A 410 13.62 -1.35 19.24
C LEU A 410 12.46 -1.91 18.40
N VAL A 411 11.77 -1.08 17.62
CA VAL A 411 10.75 -1.53 16.66
C VAL A 411 11.35 -2.41 15.57
N ALA A 412 12.50 -2.03 15.02
CA ALA A 412 13.16 -2.76 13.94
C ALA A 412 13.68 -4.15 14.38
N GLU A 413 14.22 -4.27 15.61
CA GLU A 413 14.91 -5.45 16.11
C GLU A 413 14.13 -6.22 17.20
N GLY A 414 13.15 -5.56 17.82
CA GLY A 414 12.37 -6.10 18.93
C GLY A 414 11.36 -7.14 18.51
N GLY A 415 10.56 -7.63 19.47
CA GLY A 415 9.44 -8.52 19.22
C GLY A 415 8.32 -7.84 18.45
N PHE A 416 7.33 -8.62 18.02
CA PHE A 416 6.20 -8.16 17.19
C PHE A 416 5.46 -6.94 17.77
N ASN A 417 5.33 -6.87 19.09
CA ASN A 417 4.67 -5.77 19.80
C ASN A 417 5.67 -4.87 20.56
N ALA A 418 6.93 -4.78 20.11
CA ALA A 418 7.86 -3.84 20.70
C ALA A 418 7.28 -2.42 20.65
N LEU A 419 7.31 -1.70 21.78
CA LEU A 419 6.69 -0.38 21.96
C LEU A 419 5.16 -0.34 21.76
N SER A 420 4.47 -1.47 21.76
CA SER A 420 3.01 -1.40 21.81
C SER A 420 2.55 -0.98 23.22
N ASP A 421 1.66 0.00 23.30
CA ASP A 421 1.01 0.40 24.56
C ASP A 421 -0.01 -0.66 25.05
N ASP A 422 -0.14 -1.77 24.32
CA ASP A 422 -1.10 -2.82 24.61
C ASP A 422 -0.51 -3.74 25.70
N ASP A 423 -1.01 -3.63 26.93
CA ASP A 423 -0.63 -4.37 28.14
C ASP A 423 -0.88 -5.89 28.01
N GLY A 424 -0.42 -6.50 26.93
CA GLY A 424 -0.30 -7.96 26.78
C GLY A 424 -1.59 -8.68 26.40
N ASN A 425 -2.63 -7.98 25.94
CA ASN A 425 -3.79 -8.58 25.31
C ASN A 425 -3.61 -8.67 23.78
N GLY A 426 -2.35 -8.84 23.33
CA GLY A 426 -2.08 -9.18 21.96
C GLY A 426 -2.95 -10.37 21.58
N HIS A 427 -3.94 -10.14 20.74
CA HIS A 427 -4.64 -11.21 20.06
C HIS A 427 -3.61 -11.98 19.25
N ILE A 428 -2.90 -12.90 19.90
CA ILE A 428 -2.33 -14.03 19.18
C ILE A 428 -3.57 -14.64 18.53
N HIS A 429 -3.80 -14.30 17.25
CA HIS A 429 -4.75 -15.02 16.43
C HIS A 429 -4.26 -16.46 16.40
N GLY A 430 -4.67 -17.22 17.41
CA GLY A 430 -4.63 -18.64 17.32
C GLY A 430 -5.31 -18.95 16.00
N HIS A 431 -4.62 -19.65 15.13
CA HIS A 431 -5.22 -20.34 14.01
C HIS A 431 -6.52 -20.93 14.52
N GLY A 432 -7.64 -20.39 14.05
CA GLY A 432 -8.93 -20.86 14.47
C GLY A 432 -8.99 -22.35 14.24
N GLY A 433 -8.74 -23.10 15.30
CA GLY A 433 -9.08 -24.49 15.35
C GLY A 433 -10.56 -24.56 15.09
N THR A 434 -10.90 -25.35 14.12
CA THR A 434 -12.22 -25.91 13.88
C THR A 434 -12.92 -26.24 15.19
N GLU A 435 -14.03 -25.61 15.50
CA GLU A 435 -15.23 -26.21 16.03
C GLU A 435 -16.45 -25.72 15.24
#